data_e6551e5cdd2dc3c6332e95936d2c6925
#
_entry.id   e6551e5cdd2dc3c6332e95936d2c6925
#
_cell.length_a   1.000
_cell.length_b   1.000
_cell.length_c   1.000
_cell.angle_alpha   90.00
_cell.angle_beta   90.00
_cell.angle_gamma   90.00
#
_symmetry.space_group_name_H-M   'P 1'
#
loop_
_entity.id
_entity.type
_entity.pdbx_description
1 polymer ?
#
loop_
_entity_poly.entity_id
_entity_poly.type
_entity_poly.pdbx_seq_one_letter_code
_entity_poly.pdbx_strand_id
1 'polypeptide(L)'
;YTMVIGYPGRTNRYSSSYEVHFNETVKHPVSNRIRGEQMEIIKSWMDMDPEVRLKYSDYFFSLSNVQELYSGEVECFKRFNVAGQKAEEEKELQEWIEASEDRTERWGTLLKDLERTYQAVEEAERNAVFFRETIIRGTRLGLVIRRANNARNPLERLIRDYEEMDMRVERALM
;
A
#
# COMPACT_ATOMS: atom_id res chain seq x y z
N TYR A 1 -28.93 -13.68 10.36
CA TYR A 1 -27.67 -14.42 10.14
C TYR A 1 -26.82 -13.66 9.12
N THR A 2 -25.56 -13.41 9.45
CA THR A 2 -24.58 -12.83 8.53
C THR A 2 -23.49 -13.87 8.27
N MET A 3 -23.01 -13.95 7.03
CA MET A 3 -21.97 -14.86 6.64
C MET A 3 -20.84 -14.08 5.95
N VAL A 4 -19.61 -14.42 6.28
CA VAL A 4 -18.41 -13.91 5.61
C VAL A 4 -17.71 -15.07 4.90
N ILE A 5 -17.45 -14.92 3.62
CA ILE A 5 -16.73 -15.91 2.82
C ILE A 5 -15.28 -15.45 2.69
N GLY A 6 -14.33 -16.28 3.15
CA GLY A 6 -12.92 -16.01 3.14
C GLY A 6 -12.38 -15.54 4.50
N TYR A 7 -11.17 -14.96 4.49
CA TYR A 7 -10.46 -14.49 5.69
C TYR A 7 -10.27 -12.98 5.60
N PRO A 8 -11.30 -12.16 5.91
CA PRO A 8 -11.17 -10.72 5.84
C PRO A 8 -10.16 -10.26 6.90
N GLY A 9 -9.17 -9.50 6.46
CA GLY A 9 -8.19 -8.89 7.34
C GLY A 9 -8.70 -7.53 7.85
N ARG A 10 -8.18 -6.45 7.30
CA ARG A 10 -8.56 -5.08 7.67
C ARG A 10 -9.58 -4.51 6.69
N THR A 11 -10.58 -3.80 7.21
CA THR A 11 -11.52 -3.01 6.39
C THR A 11 -11.39 -1.53 6.74
N ASN A 12 -11.48 -0.66 5.73
CA ASN A 12 -11.46 0.79 5.88
C ASN A 12 -12.86 1.34 5.52
N ARG A 13 -13.73 1.48 6.53
CA ARG A 13 -15.13 1.91 6.31
C ARG A 13 -15.32 3.41 6.34
N TYR A 14 -14.43 4.13 7.02
CA TYR A 14 -14.56 5.55 7.31
C TYR A 14 -13.49 6.40 6.59
N SER A 15 -13.04 5.93 5.44
CA SER A 15 -12.15 6.73 4.59
C SER A 15 -12.91 7.93 4.01
N SER A 16 -12.23 9.07 3.96
CA SER A 16 -12.75 10.26 3.26
C SER A 16 -12.71 10.10 1.74
N SER A 17 -13.47 10.94 1.04
CA SER A 17 -13.40 11.03 -0.43
C SER A 17 -11.97 11.33 -0.90
N TYR A 18 -11.23 12.15 -0.19
CA TYR A 18 -9.83 12.51 -0.46
C TYR A 18 -8.89 11.31 -0.31
N GLU A 19 -9.06 10.49 0.74
CA GLU A 19 -8.27 9.28 0.93
C GLU A 19 -8.54 8.26 -0.17
N VAL A 20 -9.81 8.04 -0.51
CA VAL A 20 -10.19 7.13 -1.60
C VAL A 20 -9.60 7.61 -2.91
N HIS A 21 -9.73 8.90 -3.24
CA HIS A 21 -9.16 9.48 -4.45
C HIS A 21 -7.63 9.33 -4.49
N PHE A 22 -6.94 9.61 -3.39
CA PHE A 22 -5.49 9.44 -3.30
C PHE A 22 -5.07 7.97 -3.48
N ASN A 23 -5.78 7.03 -2.88
CA ASN A 23 -5.52 5.61 -3.07
C ASN A 23 -5.75 5.17 -4.53
N GLU A 24 -6.82 5.66 -5.17
CA GLU A 24 -7.19 5.35 -6.55
C GLU A 24 -6.18 5.91 -7.56
N THR A 25 -5.72 7.15 -7.37
CA THR A 25 -4.95 7.89 -8.39
C THR A 25 -3.45 7.89 -8.16
N VAL A 26 -2.99 7.73 -6.93
CA VAL A 26 -1.58 7.86 -6.57
C VAL A 26 -1.02 6.59 -5.96
N LYS A 27 -1.48 6.23 -4.77
CA LYS A 27 -0.83 5.20 -3.94
C LYS A 27 -0.85 3.82 -4.58
N HIS A 28 -2.03 3.33 -4.97
CA HIS A 28 -2.16 2.00 -5.54
C HIS A 28 -1.56 1.88 -6.94
N PRO A 29 -1.77 2.83 -7.87
CA PRO A 29 -1.10 2.78 -9.17
C PRO A 29 0.43 2.80 -9.09
N VAL A 30 1.01 3.64 -8.24
CA VAL A 30 2.47 3.69 -8.04
C VAL A 30 3.00 2.37 -7.47
N SER A 31 2.36 1.85 -6.42
CA SER A 31 2.73 0.56 -5.82
C SER A 31 2.61 -0.59 -6.83
N ASN A 32 1.51 -0.64 -7.60
CA ASN A 32 1.26 -1.71 -8.57
C ASN A 32 2.30 -1.71 -9.69
N ARG A 33 2.67 -0.53 -10.19
CA ARG A 33 3.70 -0.42 -11.22
C ARG A 33 5.04 -0.96 -10.73
N ILE A 34 5.51 -0.50 -9.56
CA ILE A 34 6.80 -0.92 -9.00
C ILE A 34 6.80 -2.43 -8.73
N ARG A 35 5.74 -2.96 -8.11
CA ARG A 35 5.61 -4.40 -7.83
C ARG A 35 5.56 -5.23 -9.10
N GLY A 36 4.89 -4.75 -10.14
CA GLY A 36 4.88 -5.40 -11.45
C GLY A 36 6.30 -5.55 -12.02
N GLU A 37 7.08 -4.47 -12.05
CA GLU A 37 8.47 -4.48 -12.50
C GLU A 37 9.34 -5.43 -11.65
N GLN A 38 9.18 -5.43 -10.33
CA GLN A 38 9.88 -6.35 -9.44
C GLN A 38 9.53 -7.82 -9.72
N MET A 39 8.25 -8.11 -9.91
CA MET A 39 7.76 -9.47 -10.21
C MET A 39 8.29 -9.97 -11.56
N GLU A 40 8.35 -9.13 -12.58
CA GLU A 40 8.94 -9.50 -13.87
C GLU A 40 10.42 -9.86 -13.73
N ILE A 41 11.18 -9.05 -12.99
CA ILE A 41 12.60 -9.33 -12.71
C ILE A 41 12.76 -10.66 -11.97
N ILE A 42 12.05 -10.83 -10.86
CA ILE A 42 12.12 -12.06 -10.04
C ILE A 42 11.72 -13.27 -10.86
N LYS A 43 10.61 -13.17 -11.61
CA LYS A 43 10.12 -14.26 -12.44
C LYS A 43 11.13 -14.67 -13.49
N SER A 44 11.81 -13.73 -14.14
CA SER A 44 12.84 -14.04 -15.13
C SER A 44 13.97 -14.90 -14.54
N TRP A 45 14.43 -14.59 -13.33
CA TRP A 45 15.42 -15.39 -12.62
C TRP A 45 14.90 -16.74 -12.14
N MET A 46 13.66 -16.79 -11.65
CA MET A 46 13.01 -18.04 -11.25
C MET A 46 12.81 -19.02 -12.42
N ASP A 47 12.62 -18.49 -13.62
CA ASP A 47 12.44 -19.33 -14.82
C ASP A 47 13.78 -19.89 -15.32
N MET A 48 14.90 -19.23 -15.04
CA MET A 48 16.26 -19.65 -15.41
C MET A 48 16.90 -20.60 -14.39
N ASP A 49 16.55 -20.47 -13.11
CA ASP A 49 17.28 -21.16 -12.02
C ASP A 49 16.28 -21.71 -10.97
N PRO A 50 16.16 -23.07 -10.88
CA PRO A 50 15.28 -23.71 -9.89
C PRO A 50 15.62 -23.39 -8.44
N GLU A 51 16.89 -23.10 -8.11
CA GLU A 51 17.29 -22.71 -6.76
C GLU A 51 16.77 -21.31 -6.43
N VAL A 52 16.85 -20.37 -7.38
CA VAL A 52 16.25 -19.04 -7.24
C VAL A 52 14.74 -19.18 -7.09
N ARG A 53 14.10 -20.05 -7.87
CA ARG A 53 12.65 -20.29 -7.74
C ARG A 53 12.28 -20.73 -6.33
N LEU A 54 13.02 -21.65 -5.75
CA LEU A 54 12.78 -22.11 -4.38
C LEU A 54 12.92 -20.96 -3.36
N LYS A 55 13.98 -20.14 -3.49
CA LYS A 55 14.28 -19.04 -2.58
C LYS A 55 13.32 -17.86 -2.67
N TYR A 56 12.79 -17.58 -3.88
CA TYR A 56 12.03 -16.35 -4.13
C TYR A 56 10.51 -16.56 -4.29
N SER A 57 10.01 -17.77 -4.31
CA SER A 57 8.57 -18.04 -4.48
C SER A 57 7.70 -17.31 -3.46
N ASP A 58 8.04 -17.36 -2.18
CA ASP A 58 7.27 -16.70 -1.12
C ASP A 58 7.29 -15.17 -1.28
N TYR A 59 8.44 -14.63 -1.68
CA TYR A 59 8.55 -13.20 -1.91
C TYR A 59 7.74 -12.75 -3.12
N PHE A 60 7.81 -13.50 -4.22
CA PHE A 60 7.03 -13.28 -5.42
C PHE A 60 5.52 -13.30 -5.12
N PHE A 61 5.04 -14.32 -4.42
CA PHE A 61 3.63 -14.42 -4.03
C PHE A 61 3.20 -13.31 -3.07
N SER A 62 4.08 -12.86 -2.20
CA SER A 62 3.82 -11.70 -1.34
C SER A 62 3.63 -10.41 -2.13
N LEU A 63 4.43 -10.19 -3.19
CA LEU A 63 4.27 -9.04 -4.09
C LEU A 63 2.97 -9.16 -4.89
N SER A 64 2.70 -10.33 -5.48
CA SER A 64 1.50 -10.62 -6.27
C SER A 64 0.23 -10.39 -5.47
N ASN A 65 0.16 -10.92 -4.25
CA ASN A 65 -1.02 -10.78 -3.40
C ASN A 65 -1.41 -9.30 -3.15
N VAL A 66 -0.43 -8.44 -2.92
CA VAL A 66 -0.71 -7.01 -2.69
C VAL A 66 -1.01 -6.29 -4.00
N GLN A 67 -0.36 -6.67 -5.11
CA GLN A 67 -0.64 -6.11 -6.43
C GLN A 67 -2.08 -6.42 -6.87
N GLU A 68 -2.52 -7.66 -6.70
CA GLU A 68 -3.90 -8.07 -6.99
C GLU A 68 -4.91 -7.31 -6.13
N LEU A 69 -4.63 -7.17 -4.82
CA LEU A 69 -5.47 -6.39 -3.92
C LEU A 69 -5.62 -4.94 -4.41
N TYR A 70 -4.50 -4.26 -4.67
CA TYR A 70 -4.53 -2.85 -5.08
C TYR A 70 -5.13 -2.66 -6.48
N SER A 71 -4.93 -3.60 -7.40
CA SER A 71 -5.56 -3.59 -8.71
C SER A 71 -7.08 -3.72 -8.59
N GLY A 72 -7.55 -4.67 -7.78
CA GLY A 72 -8.96 -4.87 -7.51
C GLY A 72 -9.60 -3.66 -6.81
N GLU A 73 -8.91 -3.05 -5.84
CA GLU A 73 -9.39 -1.84 -5.17
C GLU A 73 -9.53 -0.66 -6.15
N VAL A 74 -8.54 -0.42 -7.01
CA VAL A 74 -8.61 0.65 -8.02
C VAL A 74 -9.76 0.42 -9.01
N GLU A 75 -9.93 -0.81 -9.47
CA GLU A 75 -11.06 -1.17 -10.35
C GLU A 75 -12.41 -0.94 -9.63
N CYS A 76 -12.51 -1.37 -8.39
CA CYS A 76 -13.70 -1.21 -7.56
C CYS A 76 -14.02 0.27 -7.34
N PHE A 77 -13.02 1.08 -6.96
CA PHE A 77 -13.20 2.52 -6.73
C PHE A 77 -13.74 3.23 -7.98
N LYS A 78 -13.18 2.93 -9.15
CA LYS A 78 -13.63 3.49 -10.43
C LYS A 78 -15.03 3.00 -10.81
N ARG A 79 -15.24 1.68 -10.77
CA ARG A 79 -16.49 1.05 -11.22
C ARG A 79 -17.69 1.53 -10.41
N PHE A 80 -17.53 1.69 -9.12
CA PHE A 80 -18.60 2.10 -8.21
C PHE A 80 -18.56 3.57 -7.84
N ASN A 81 -17.64 4.35 -8.42
CA ASN A 81 -17.47 5.76 -8.08
C ASN A 81 -17.42 5.99 -6.55
N VAL A 82 -16.57 5.22 -5.84
CA VAL A 82 -16.55 5.22 -4.37
C VAL A 82 -16.17 6.61 -3.83
N ALA A 83 -15.23 7.30 -4.47
CA ALA A 83 -14.86 8.67 -4.08
C ALA A 83 -16.07 9.62 -4.17
N GLY A 84 -16.88 9.52 -5.24
CA GLY A 84 -18.10 10.32 -5.39
C GLY A 84 -19.16 10.00 -4.34
N GLN A 85 -19.36 8.70 -4.01
CA GLN A 85 -20.27 8.32 -2.93
C GLN A 85 -19.83 8.90 -1.58
N LYS A 86 -18.52 8.86 -1.28
CA LYS A 86 -17.97 9.47 -0.08
C LYS A 86 -18.12 10.99 -0.05
N ALA A 87 -17.95 11.65 -1.19
CA ALA A 87 -18.17 13.09 -1.29
C ALA A 87 -19.66 13.48 -1.00
N GLU A 88 -20.61 12.67 -1.42
CA GLU A 88 -22.02 12.91 -1.06
C GLU A 88 -22.27 12.70 0.46
N GLU A 89 -21.72 11.65 1.08
CA GLU A 89 -21.76 11.47 2.54
C GLU A 89 -21.12 12.66 3.28
N GLU A 90 -20.01 13.19 2.78
CA GLU A 90 -19.32 14.36 3.33
C GLU A 90 -20.18 15.64 3.19
N LYS A 91 -20.90 15.77 2.10
CA LYS A 91 -21.84 16.88 1.91
C LYS A 91 -22.99 16.83 2.92
N GLU A 92 -23.58 15.66 3.13
CA GLU A 92 -24.61 15.47 4.17
C GLU A 92 -24.05 15.79 5.57
N LEU A 93 -22.80 15.41 5.85
CA LEU A 93 -22.11 15.77 7.09
C LEU A 93 -21.94 17.28 7.22
N GLN A 94 -21.53 17.96 6.14
CA GLN A 94 -21.38 19.41 6.13
C GLN A 94 -22.70 20.13 6.40
N GLU A 95 -23.79 19.70 5.75
CA GLU A 95 -25.12 20.24 5.98
C GLU A 95 -25.57 20.03 7.44
N TRP A 96 -25.29 18.86 8.02
CA TRP A 96 -25.56 18.58 9.42
C TRP A 96 -24.73 19.46 10.37
N ILE A 97 -23.48 19.75 10.06
CA ILE A 97 -22.62 20.67 10.82
C ILE A 97 -23.23 22.08 10.79
N GLU A 98 -23.55 22.59 9.61
CA GLU A 98 -24.06 23.94 9.38
C GLU A 98 -25.43 24.20 10.00
N ALA A 99 -26.21 23.15 10.23
CA ALA A 99 -27.52 23.26 10.88
C ALA A 99 -27.50 23.61 12.38
N SER A 100 -26.30 23.77 13.00
CA SER A 100 -26.15 24.15 14.40
C SER A 100 -24.92 25.03 14.62
N GLU A 101 -25.07 26.13 15.34
CA GLU A 101 -23.99 27.06 15.67
C GLU A 101 -22.86 26.38 16.46
N ASP A 102 -23.20 25.57 17.50
CA ASP A 102 -22.23 24.79 18.29
C ASP A 102 -21.42 23.81 17.41
N ARG A 103 -22.06 23.16 16.43
CA ARG A 103 -21.37 22.25 15.51
C ARG A 103 -20.51 23.00 14.51
N THR A 104 -20.98 24.13 14.01
CA THR A 104 -20.23 24.98 13.09
C THR A 104 -18.99 25.54 13.76
N GLU A 105 -19.09 25.99 15.02
CA GLU A 105 -17.95 26.45 15.80
C GLU A 105 -16.90 25.35 15.98
N ARG A 106 -17.32 24.10 16.23
CA ARG A 106 -16.40 22.99 16.49
C ARG A 106 -15.82 22.34 15.23
N TRP A 107 -16.61 22.20 14.16
CA TRP A 107 -16.27 21.35 13.00
C TRP A 107 -16.47 22.05 11.65
N GLY A 108 -16.80 23.34 11.61
CA GLY A 108 -17.13 24.05 10.38
C GLY A 108 -16.01 24.08 9.34
N THR A 109 -14.74 23.89 9.74
CA THR A 109 -13.59 23.84 8.83
C THR A 109 -13.10 22.44 8.52
N LEU A 110 -13.71 21.38 9.13
CA LEU A 110 -13.20 20.01 9.10
C LEU A 110 -12.89 19.51 7.68
N LEU A 111 -13.86 19.57 6.79
CA LEU A 111 -13.71 19.04 5.42
C LEU A 111 -12.73 19.87 4.60
N LYS A 112 -12.72 21.19 4.76
CA LYS A 112 -11.74 22.08 4.10
C LYS A 112 -10.31 21.84 4.60
N ASP A 113 -10.16 21.55 5.88
CA ASP A 113 -8.86 21.25 6.46
C ASP A 113 -8.35 19.87 6.01
N LEU A 114 -9.25 18.89 5.86
CA LEU A 114 -8.94 17.59 5.23
C LEU A 114 -8.47 17.79 3.78
N GLU A 115 -9.25 18.47 2.96
CA GLU A 115 -8.90 18.75 1.57
C GLU A 115 -7.51 19.39 1.46
N ARG A 116 -7.32 20.49 2.17
CA ARG A 116 -6.04 21.21 2.19
C ARG A 116 -4.87 20.33 2.62
N THR A 117 -5.10 19.46 3.61
CA THR A 117 -4.07 18.53 4.11
C THR A 117 -3.70 17.53 3.04
N TYR A 118 -4.66 16.88 2.39
CA TYR A 118 -4.39 15.91 1.33
C TYR A 118 -3.67 16.56 0.14
N GLN A 119 -4.09 17.76 -0.29
CA GLN A 119 -3.41 18.51 -1.35
C GLN A 119 -1.97 18.86 -0.97
N ALA A 120 -1.73 19.31 0.26
CA ALA A 120 -0.40 19.71 0.73
C ALA A 120 0.58 18.54 0.85
N VAL A 121 0.10 17.33 1.13
CA VAL A 121 0.98 16.16 1.34
C VAL A 121 1.05 15.23 0.12
N GLU A 122 0.28 15.45 -0.93
CA GLU A 122 0.18 14.52 -2.06
C GLU A 122 1.53 14.18 -2.68
N GLU A 123 2.36 15.18 -2.97
CA GLU A 123 3.69 14.95 -3.54
C GLU A 123 4.62 14.23 -2.57
N ALA A 124 4.61 14.62 -1.30
CA ALA A 124 5.42 13.99 -0.27
C ALA A 124 5.00 12.52 -0.06
N GLU A 125 3.71 12.24 -0.04
CA GLU A 125 3.19 10.88 0.07
C GLU A 125 3.48 10.03 -1.18
N ARG A 126 3.40 10.61 -2.38
CA ARG A 126 3.82 9.95 -3.62
C ARG A 126 5.28 9.50 -3.53
N ASN A 127 6.16 10.42 -3.11
CA ASN A 127 7.59 10.14 -2.91
C ASN A 127 7.81 9.10 -1.80
N ALA A 128 7.05 9.16 -0.71
CA ALA A 128 7.11 8.20 0.38
C ALA A 128 6.65 6.79 -0.06
N VAL A 129 5.61 6.69 -0.88
CA VAL A 129 5.16 5.42 -1.48
C VAL A 129 6.26 4.86 -2.37
N PHE A 130 6.80 5.68 -3.27
CA PHE A 130 7.89 5.28 -4.15
C PHE A 130 9.09 4.77 -3.36
N PHE A 131 9.59 5.53 -2.40
CA PHE A 131 10.71 5.15 -1.54
C PHE A 131 10.45 3.85 -0.76
N ARG A 132 9.24 3.70 -0.24
CA ARG A 132 8.84 2.50 0.51
C ARG A 132 8.83 1.26 -0.38
N GLU A 133 8.26 1.35 -1.57
CA GLU A 133 8.14 0.21 -2.48
C GLU A 133 9.49 -0.13 -3.14
N THR A 134 10.35 0.85 -3.40
CA THR A 134 11.67 0.59 -4.04
C THR A 134 12.76 0.26 -3.03
N ILE A 135 12.94 1.07 -1.98
CA ILE A 135 14.09 0.95 -1.06
C ILE A 135 13.77 0.05 0.12
N ILE A 136 12.63 0.28 0.81
CA ILE A 136 12.35 -0.43 2.07
C ILE A 136 11.82 -1.85 1.81
N ARG A 137 11.00 -2.03 0.76
CA ARG A 137 10.32 -3.29 0.43
C ARG A 137 10.72 -3.85 -0.93
N GLY A 138 11.46 -3.08 -1.71
CA GLY A 138 11.77 -3.40 -3.10
C GLY A 138 12.75 -4.54 -3.26
N THR A 139 13.53 -4.83 -2.23
CA THR A 139 14.49 -5.94 -2.19
C THR A 139 14.30 -6.76 -0.93
N ARG A 140 14.71 -8.03 -0.94
CA ARG A 140 14.79 -8.83 0.28
C ARG A 140 15.82 -8.25 1.25
N LEU A 141 16.87 -7.59 0.74
CA LEU A 141 17.89 -6.94 1.57
C LEU A 141 17.28 -5.91 2.54
N GLY A 142 16.37 -5.06 2.07
CA GLY A 142 15.66 -4.10 2.93
C GLY A 142 14.83 -4.79 4.03
N LEU A 143 14.17 -5.90 3.70
CA LEU A 143 13.43 -6.71 4.67
C LEU A 143 14.35 -7.38 5.68
N VAL A 144 15.49 -7.91 5.23
CA VAL A 144 16.51 -8.57 6.06
C VAL A 144 17.08 -7.59 7.08
N ILE A 145 17.50 -6.40 6.66
CA ILE A 145 18.00 -5.35 7.57
C ILE A 145 16.94 -5.00 8.63
N ARG A 146 15.69 -4.80 8.23
CA ARG A 146 14.61 -4.50 9.17
C ARG A 146 14.34 -5.64 10.15
N ARG A 147 14.38 -6.89 9.72
CA ARG A 147 14.19 -8.07 10.57
C ARG A 147 15.35 -8.23 11.56
N ALA A 148 16.58 -8.01 11.10
CA ALA A 148 17.77 -8.06 11.94
C ALA A 148 17.71 -7.01 13.06
N ASN A 149 17.33 -5.77 12.75
CA ASN A 149 17.21 -4.70 13.75
C ASN A 149 16.18 -5.00 14.87
N ASN A 150 15.17 -5.82 14.58
CA ASN A 150 14.15 -6.21 15.54
C ASN A 150 14.41 -7.58 16.19
N ALA A 151 15.51 -8.26 15.85
CA ALA A 151 15.81 -9.59 16.37
C ALA A 151 16.56 -9.52 17.70
N ARG A 152 16.36 -10.56 18.53
CA ARG A 152 17.12 -10.72 19.79
C ARG A 152 18.63 -10.90 19.54
N ASN A 153 18.99 -11.60 18.45
CA ASN A 153 20.35 -11.78 17.95
C ASN A 153 20.46 -11.24 16.53
N PRO A 154 20.71 -9.93 16.35
CA PRO A 154 20.71 -9.30 15.02
C PRO A 154 21.67 -9.91 14.01
N LEU A 155 22.90 -10.24 14.44
CA LEU A 155 23.94 -10.78 13.56
C LEU A 155 23.60 -12.19 13.06
N GLU A 156 23.16 -13.08 13.96
CA GLU A 156 22.74 -14.43 13.59
C GLU A 156 21.56 -14.42 12.63
N ARG A 157 20.60 -13.52 12.87
CA ARG A 157 19.45 -13.32 12.00
C ARG A 157 19.89 -12.82 10.62
N LEU A 158 20.81 -11.85 10.58
CA LEU A 158 21.33 -11.29 9.35
C LEU A 158 22.06 -12.34 8.49
N ILE A 159 22.91 -13.15 9.09
CA ILE A 159 23.64 -14.23 8.42
C ILE A 159 22.67 -15.21 7.78
N ARG A 160 21.71 -15.73 8.55
CA ARG A 160 20.75 -16.69 8.08
C ARG A 160 19.88 -16.15 6.93
N ASP A 161 19.33 -14.92 7.09
CA ASP A 161 18.49 -14.33 6.06
C ASP A 161 19.29 -13.95 4.80
N TYR A 162 20.60 -13.67 4.94
CA TYR A 162 21.52 -13.43 3.81
C TYR A 162 21.77 -14.70 2.98
N GLU A 163 21.95 -15.85 3.63
CA GLU A 163 22.14 -17.15 2.97
C GLU A 163 20.92 -17.57 2.13
N GLU A 164 19.73 -17.09 2.49
CA GLU A 164 18.50 -17.33 1.74
C GLU A 164 18.32 -16.39 0.53
N MET A 165 19.19 -15.38 0.35
CA MET A 165 19.11 -14.47 -0.80
C MET A 165 19.97 -14.94 -1.97
N ASP A 166 19.63 -14.48 -3.16
CA ASP A 166 20.50 -14.55 -4.34
C ASP A 166 20.91 -13.15 -4.77
N MET A 167 22.18 -12.86 -4.69
CA MET A 167 22.71 -11.53 -4.97
C MET A 167 22.59 -11.09 -6.42
N ARG A 168 22.37 -12.03 -7.37
CA ARG A 168 22.09 -11.69 -8.77
C ARG A 168 20.71 -11.04 -8.88
N VAL A 169 19.72 -11.64 -8.19
CA VAL A 169 18.35 -11.12 -8.13
C VAL A 169 18.30 -9.79 -7.38
N GLU A 170 18.94 -9.71 -6.20
CA GLU A 170 18.97 -8.48 -5.42
C GLU A 170 19.57 -7.30 -6.19
N ARG A 171 20.65 -7.51 -6.95
CA ARG A 171 21.24 -6.47 -7.80
C ARG A 171 20.35 -6.06 -8.96
N ALA A 172 19.56 -6.97 -9.50
CA ALA A 172 18.63 -6.67 -10.59
C ALA A 172 17.39 -5.88 -10.09
N LEU A 173 17.07 -6.00 -8.80
CA LEU A 173 15.98 -5.27 -8.15
C LEU A 173 16.37 -3.85 -7.68
N MET A 174 17.66 -3.56 -7.60
CA MET A 174 18.20 -2.23 -7.23
C MET A 174 18.22 -1.27 -8.43
#